data_9d2dc05d13ea9aaeafaf3c9d4d1ced62
#
_entry.id   9d2dc05d13ea9aaeafaf3c9d4d1ced62
#
_cell.length_a   1.000
_cell.length_b   1.000
_cell.length_c   1.000
_cell.angle_alpha   90.00
_cell.angle_beta   90.00
_cell.angle_gamma   90.00
#
_symmetry.space_group_name_H-M   'P 1'
#
loop_
_entity.id
_entity.type
_entity.pdbx_description
1 polymer ?
#
loop_
_entity_poly.entity_id
_entity_poly.type
_entity_poly.pdbx_seq_one_letter_code
_entity_poly.pdbx_strand_id
1 'polypeptide(L)'
;MTSAVLPPVVVVGGGLAGSLAALALAHRGFAVTLLAPPFAAEEREPAELGTATALSYGALAGPASWQAWRDLEAVHGPLGLRAATLLRHGDPWLDRLPAAVQAWPSRLLGFGRVDPAALLAALPAALAAAGVQRQSAVVHSLEPRNRVWRLALDTATGPATLHSARVVLAAGAGCHALWPGLPDRLRVSWAGVLTLPNVPAGPWPAHARHGRVVQPFHWQRPLLEARAACLQQEEWIVDAGLAPRDDGLVVGQVTLVRPGASSGLPPDPASMEERLRAGLRLLDPALAALAGTYRQVPVAFCVGGDPLVGPVPGAPGLWAFTGFSAAFSRVPLRAVDLAAAMAAEAAAG
;
A
#
# COMPACT_ATOMS: atom_id res chain seq x y z
N MET A 1 15.80 26.58 25.49
CA MET A 1 15.97 26.43 24.04
C MET A 1 14.58 26.40 23.42
N THR A 2 14.16 27.47 22.76
CA THR A 2 12.90 27.54 22.03
C THR A 2 13.00 26.54 20.88
N SER A 3 12.23 25.47 20.95
CA SER A 3 12.08 24.52 19.82
C SER A 3 11.58 25.32 18.62
N ALA A 4 12.37 25.42 17.57
CA ALA A 4 11.94 26.10 16.36
C ALA A 4 10.71 25.35 15.83
N VAL A 5 9.61 26.07 15.64
CA VAL A 5 8.38 25.53 15.07
C VAL A 5 8.69 25.12 13.62
N LEU A 6 8.61 23.84 13.32
CA LEU A 6 8.81 23.35 11.96
C LEU A 6 7.66 23.85 11.05
N PRO A 7 7.98 24.15 9.77
CA PRO A 7 6.98 24.71 8.86
C PRO A 7 5.87 23.71 8.54
N PRO A 8 4.65 24.20 8.17
CA PRO A 8 3.54 23.33 7.81
C PRO A 8 3.84 22.49 6.57
N VAL A 9 3.30 21.28 6.55
CA VAL A 9 3.42 20.31 5.45
C VAL A 9 2.05 19.79 5.04
N VAL A 10 1.79 19.75 3.74
CA VAL A 10 0.61 19.09 3.18
C VAL A 10 1.01 17.73 2.62
N VAL A 11 0.35 16.67 3.07
CA VAL A 11 0.49 15.32 2.52
C VAL A 11 -0.70 15.02 1.62
N VAL A 12 -0.46 14.67 0.37
CA VAL A 12 -1.48 14.35 -0.63
C VAL A 12 -1.60 12.84 -0.78
N GLY A 13 -2.74 12.29 -0.37
CA GLY A 13 -3.05 10.86 -0.42
C GLY A 13 -3.14 10.21 0.96
N GLY A 14 -4.32 9.68 1.29
CA GLY A 14 -4.62 9.06 2.60
C GLY A 14 -4.47 7.54 2.66
N GLY A 15 -3.77 6.93 1.70
CA GLY A 15 -3.41 5.51 1.75
C GLY A 15 -2.34 5.22 2.81
N LEU A 16 -1.85 3.97 2.84
CA LEU A 16 -0.82 3.54 3.80
C LEU A 16 0.40 4.48 3.81
N ALA A 17 0.92 4.81 2.63
CA ALA A 17 2.10 5.67 2.51
C ALA A 17 1.85 7.06 3.10
N GLY A 18 0.81 7.75 2.66
CA GLY A 18 0.53 9.11 3.13
C GLY A 18 0.15 9.17 4.60
N SER A 19 -0.62 8.21 5.11
CA SER A 19 -0.99 8.16 6.53
C SER A 19 0.24 7.97 7.43
N LEU A 20 1.14 7.02 7.09
CA LEU A 20 2.34 6.81 7.89
C LEU A 20 3.37 7.93 7.73
N ALA A 21 3.47 8.56 6.54
CA ALA A 21 4.26 9.78 6.36
C ALA A 21 3.74 10.91 7.24
N ALA A 22 2.42 11.12 7.29
CA ALA A 22 1.80 12.14 8.11
C ALA A 22 2.06 11.91 9.62
N LEU A 23 1.95 10.67 10.11
CA LEU A 23 2.31 10.31 11.48
C LEU A 23 3.78 10.61 11.78
N ALA A 24 4.70 10.18 10.91
CA ALA A 24 6.13 10.38 11.11
C ALA A 24 6.52 11.87 11.10
N LEU A 25 5.92 12.67 10.23
CA LEU A 25 6.13 14.12 10.16
C LEU A 25 5.57 14.82 11.39
N ALA A 26 4.36 14.48 11.81
CA ALA A 26 3.76 15.04 13.03
C ALA A 26 4.60 14.71 14.27
N HIS A 27 5.11 13.48 14.37
CA HIS A 27 5.99 13.07 15.46
C HIS A 27 7.33 13.84 15.49
N ARG A 28 7.78 14.36 14.33
CA ARG A 28 8.94 15.22 14.23
C ARG A 28 8.64 16.71 14.54
N GLY A 29 7.37 17.05 14.79
CA GLY A 29 6.95 18.41 15.16
C GLY A 29 6.48 19.26 13.97
N PHE A 30 6.26 18.69 12.79
CA PHE A 30 5.60 19.42 11.70
C PHE A 30 4.10 19.57 11.96
N ALA A 31 3.54 20.73 11.60
CA ALA A 31 2.11 20.89 11.47
C ALA A 31 1.67 20.22 10.15
N VAL A 32 0.93 19.11 10.23
CA VAL A 32 0.61 18.28 9.07
C VAL A 32 -0.87 18.38 8.71
N THR A 33 -1.15 18.68 7.43
CA THR A 33 -2.48 18.52 6.82
C THR A 33 -2.45 17.33 5.86
N LEU A 34 -3.27 16.31 6.10
CA LEU A 34 -3.43 15.15 5.24
C LEU A 34 -4.68 15.31 4.37
N LEU A 35 -4.48 15.43 3.06
CA LEU A 35 -5.55 15.48 2.06
C LEU A 35 -5.83 14.06 1.54
N ALA A 36 -7.05 13.61 1.71
CA ALA A 36 -7.48 12.30 1.26
C ALA A 36 -8.92 12.36 0.75
N PRO A 37 -9.28 11.56 -0.25
CA PRO A 37 -10.68 11.37 -0.60
C PRO A 37 -11.48 10.97 0.64
N PRO A 38 -12.81 11.25 0.68
CA PRO A 38 -13.64 10.84 1.80
C PRO A 38 -13.50 9.33 2.05
N PHE A 39 -13.27 8.97 3.31
CA PHE A 39 -13.28 7.58 3.76
C PHE A 39 -14.72 7.09 4.01
N ALA A 40 -15.72 7.78 3.51
CA ALA A 40 -17.11 7.43 3.75
C ALA A 40 -17.40 6.02 3.23
N ALA A 41 -17.46 5.09 4.19
CA ALA A 41 -17.97 3.74 3.97
C ALA A 41 -19.44 3.75 3.54
N GLU A 42 -20.13 4.89 3.68
CA GLU A 42 -21.58 5.04 3.50
C GLU A 42 -21.99 5.62 2.15
N GLU A 43 -21.08 6.23 1.40
CA GLU A 43 -21.39 6.92 0.14
C GLU A 43 -20.68 6.37 -1.11
N ARG A 44 -19.84 5.35 -0.97
CA ARG A 44 -19.14 4.72 -2.09
C ARG A 44 -19.56 3.27 -2.23
N GLU A 45 -19.83 2.87 -3.46
CA GLU A 45 -20.00 1.47 -3.82
C GLU A 45 -18.80 0.66 -3.27
N PRO A 46 -19.02 -0.55 -2.72
CA PRO A 46 -17.94 -1.41 -2.19
C PRO A 46 -16.77 -1.62 -3.17
N ALA A 47 -17.01 -1.45 -4.47
CA ALA A 47 -15.97 -1.50 -5.49
C ALA A 47 -14.99 -0.31 -5.45
N GLU A 48 -15.42 0.86 -4.95
CA GLU A 48 -14.58 2.05 -4.83
C GLU A 48 -13.79 2.15 -3.52
N LEU A 49 -14.12 1.33 -2.52
CA LEU A 49 -13.34 1.17 -1.29
C LEU A 49 -11.98 0.47 -1.50
N GLY A 50 -11.64 0.16 -2.75
CA GLY A 50 -10.42 -0.50 -3.12
C GLY A 50 -9.21 0.40 -3.05
N THR A 51 -8.76 0.76 -1.87
CA THR A 51 -7.39 1.22 -1.75
C THR A 51 -6.47 0.00 -1.77
N ALA A 52 -5.27 0.15 -2.35
CA ALA A 52 -4.27 -0.90 -2.34
C ALA A 52 -3.99 -1.42 -0.91
N THR A 53 -4.15 -0.56 0.10
CA THR A 53 -4.07 -0.91 1.51
C THR A 53 -5.15 -1.91 1.90
N ALA A 54 -6.41 -1.64 1.57
CA ALA A 54 -7.55 -2.49 1.96
C ALA A 54 -7.50 -3.89 1.31
N LEU A 55 -6.95 -4.00 0.11
CA LEU A 55 -6.88 -5.25 -0.64
C LEU A 55 -5.59 -6.05 -0.37
N SER A 56 -4.66 -5.52 0.39
CA SER A 56 -3.39 -6.19 0.70
C SER A 56 -3.56 -7.35 1.68
N TYR A 57 -2.63 -8.30 1.64
CA TYR A 57 -2.46 -9.30 2.70
C TYR A 57 -1.90 -8.71 4.01
N GLY A 58 -1.34 -7.51 3.95
CA GLY A 58 -0.64 -6.89 5.08
C GLY A 58 0.64 -7.62 5.50
N ALA A 59 1.16 -8.52 4.67
CA ALA A 59 2.30 -9.35 5.02
C ALA A 59 3.58 -8.53 5.24
N LEU A 60 4.31 -8.88 6.30
CA LEU A 60 5.59 -8.29 6.67
C LEU A 60 6.71 -9.29 6.42
N ALA A 61 7.82 -8.81 5.87
CA ALA A 61 9.00 -9.60 5.63
C ALA A 61 10.18 -9.04 6.43
N GLY A 62 10.67 -9.84 7.37
CA GLY A 62 11.88 -9.57 8.12
C GLY A 62 11.69 -8.76 9.42
N PRO A 63 12.68 -8.85 10.32
CA PRO A 63 12.61 -8.32 11.68
C PRO A 63 12.52 -6.79 11.72
N ALA A 64 13.15 -6.09 10.79
CA ALA A 64 13.10 -4.62 10.75
C ALA A 64 11.69 -4.09 10.51
N SER A 65 10.95 -4.69 9.58
CA SER A 65 9.54 -4.32 9.32
C SER A 65 8.66 -4.62 10.53
N TRP A 66 8.86 -5.77 11.16
CA TRP A 66 8.15 -6.15 12.38
C TRP A 66 8.40 -5.15 13.50
N GLN A 67 9.66 -4.78 13.73
CA GLN A 67 10.02 -3.83 14.78
C GLN A 67 9.43 -2.43 14.50
N ALA A 68 9.49 -1.95 13.27
CA ALA A 68 8.91 -0.66 12.90
C ALA A 68 7.40 -0.58 13.19
N TRP A 69 6.66 -1.67 12.93
CA TRP A 69 5.24 -1.72 13.29
C TRP A 69 5.02 -1.79 14.80
N ARG A 70 5.85 -2.49 15.55
CA ARG A 70 5.80 -2.49 17.01
C ARG A 70 6.04 -1.09 17.60
N ASP A 71 7.01 -0.37 17.05
CA ASP A 71 7.31 1.00 17.48
C ASP A 71 6.14 1.94 17.18
N LEU A 72 5.48 1.79 16.03
CA LEU A 72 4.25 2.52 15.72
C LEU A 72 3.11 2.19 16.70
N GLU A 73 2.87 0.91 17.01
CA GLU A 73 1.83 0.53 17.97
C GLU A 73 2.17 0.97 19.40
N ALA A 74 3.43 1.03 19.78
CA ALA A 74 3.85 1.54 21.09
C ALA A 74 3.50 3.03 21.27
N VAL A 75 3.52 3.81 20.17
CA VAL A 75 3.20 5.25 20.19
C VAL A 75 1.72 5.52 19.97
N HIS A 76 1.10 4.81 19.03
CA HIS A 76 -0.24 5.13 18.51
C HIS A 76 -1.33 4.15 18.95
N GLY A 77 -1.01 3.15 19.76
CA GLY A 77 -1.92 2.07 20.12
C GLY A 77 -2.03 0.99 19.03
N PRO A 78 -2.91 0.01 19.19
CA PRO A 78 -3.03 -1.12 18.26
C PRO A 78 -3.37 -0.67 16.84
N LEU A 79 -2.55 -1.04 15.87
CA LEU A 79 -2.72 -0.78 14.44
C LEU A 79 -2.97 -2.05 13.63
N GLY A 80 -3.29 -3.15 14.30
CA GLY A 80 -3.59 -4.43 13.67
C GLY A 80 -2.39 -5.34 13.43
N LEU A 81 -1.24 -5.08 14.07
CA LEU A 81 -0.07 -5.94 13.98
C LEU A 81 -0.35 -7.30 14.62
N ARG A 82 -0.08 -8.37 13.89
CA ARG A 82 -0.25 -9.76 14.35
C ARG A 82 0.95 -10.61 13.96
N ALA A 83 1.37 -11.50 14.86
CA ALA A 83 2.29 -12.56 14.48
C ALA A 83 1.59 -13.47 13.44
N ALA A 84 2.32 -13.81 12.40
CA ALA A 84 1.86 -14.73 11.37
C ALA A 84 2.94 -15.71 11.00
N THR A 85 2.58 -16.80 10.35
CA THR A 85 3.53 -17.72 9.74
C THR A 85 3.30 -17.76 8.24
N LEU A 86 4.40 -17.87 7.50
CA LEU A 86 4.38 -17.96 6.05
C LEU A 86 4.53 -19.42 5.64
N LEU A 87 3.63 -19.88 4.79
CA LEU A 87 3.76 -21.13 4.06
C LEU A 87 4.03 -20.81 2.60
N ARG A 88 4.89 -21.58 1.98
CA ARG A 88 5.18 -21.53 0.55
C ARG A 88 4.58 -22.74 -0.14
N HIS A 89 4.12 -22.57 -1.38
CA HIS A 89 3.59 -23.64 -2.22
C HIS A 89 4.12 -23.54 -3.66
N GLY A 90 3.93 -24.61 -4.44
CA GLY A 90 4.33 -24.65 -5.85
C GLY A 90 5.80 -25.06 -6.06
N ASP A 91 6.47 -25.54 -5.03
CA ASP A 91 7.73 -26.26 -5.13
C ASP A 91 7.50 -27.72 -4.69
N PRO A 92 7.75 -28.73 -5.55
CA PRO A 92 7.43 -30.13 -5.25
C PRO A 92 8.13 -30.69 -4.01
N TRP A 93 9.26 -30.13 -3.60
CA TRP A 93 9.98 -30.56 -2.40
C TRP A 93 9.36 -29.89 -1.16
N LEU A 94 9.06 -28.60 -1.22
CA LEU A 94 8.43 -27.89 -0.12
C LEU A 94 7.01 -28.41 0.16
N ASP A 95 6.25 -28.70 -0.88
CA ASP A 95 4.86 -29.16 -0.75
C ASP A 95 4.76 -30.53 -0.03
N ARG A 96 5.86 -31.30 0.01
CA ARG A 96 5.94 -32.56 0.76
C ARG A 96 6.28 -32.38 2.24
N LEU A 97 6.77 -31.20 2.65
CA LEU A 97 7.13 -30.95 4.04
C LEU A 97 5.88 -30.69 4.87
N PRO A 98 5.84 -31.17 6.12
CA PRO A 98 4.79 -30.78 7.07
C PRO A 98 4.73 -29.26 7.23
N ALA A 99 3.54 -28.70 7.31
CA ALA A 99 3.33 -27.26 7.46
C ALA A 99 4.08 -26.65 8.66
N ALA A 100 4.27 -27.42 9.74
CA ALA A 100 5.04 -26.99 10.89
C ALA A 100 6.54 -26.75 10.55
N VAL A 101 7.11 -27.58 9.67
CA VAL A 101 8.50 -27.46 9.21
C VAL A 101 8.60 -26.27 8.26
N GLN A 102 7.68 -26.11 7.31
CA GLN A 102 7.66 -24.95 6.42
C GLN A 102 7.48 -23.63 7.17
N ALA A 103 6.71 -23.60 8.23
CA ALA A 103 6.44 -22.41 9.03
C ALA A 103 7.63 -21.99 9.93
N TRP A 104 8.56 -22.87 10.18
CA TRP A 104 9.66 -22.63 11.11
C TRP A 104 10.59 -21.46 10.71
N PRO A 105 11.02 -21.30 9.43
CA PRO A 105 11.84 -20.17 9.03
C PRO A 105 11.15 -18.81 9.26
N SER A 106 9.84 -18.71 9.04
CA SER A 106 9.11 -17.45 9.25
C SER A 106 9.04 -17.05 10.73
N ARG A 107 9.04 -18.02 11.66
CA ARG A 107 9.10 -17.75 13.10
C ARG A 107 10.45 -17.18 13.52
N LEU A 108 11.54 -17.68 12.93
CA LEU A 108 12.90 -17.20 13.20
C LEU A 108 13.18 -15.84 12.55
N LEU A 109 12.67 -15.63 11.35
CA LEU A 109 12.93 -14.44 10.55
C LEU A 109 11.97 -13.27 10.85
N GLY A 110 11.08 -13.41 11.85
CA GLY A 110 10.17 -12.34 12.24
C GLY A 110 9.11 -12.04 11.18
N PHE A 111 8.48 -13.06 10.60
CA PHE A 111 7.35 -12.87 9.70
C PHE A 111 6.07 -12.55 10.48
N GLY A 112 5.34 -11.57 10.01
CA GLY A 112 4.07 -11.17 10.58
C GLY A 112 3.15 -10.55 9.54
N ARG A 113 2.03 -10.03 9.99
CA ARG A 113 1.10 -9.25 9.17
C ARG A 113 0.49 -8.11 9.96
N VAL A 114 0.10 -7.08 9.26
CA VAL A 114 -0.83 -6.07 9.76
C VAL A 114 -2.18 -6.35 9.14
N ASP A 115 -3.21 -6.47 9.95
CA ASP A 115 -4.57 -6.62 9.46
C ASP A 115 -5.04 -5.31 8.80
N PRO A 116 -5.32 -5.30 7.48
CA PRO A 116 -5.65 -4.06 6.80
C PRO A 116 -6.95 -3.41 7.29
N ALA A 117 -7.95 -4.20 7.68
CA ALA A 117 -9.21 -3.68 8.18
C ALA A 117 -9.01 -3.03 9.56
N ALA A 118 -8.32 -3.71 10.48
CA ALA A 118 -7.97 -3.17 11.79
C ALA A 118 -7.12 -1.89 11.66
N LEU A 119 -6.14 -1.87 10.75
CA LEU A 119 -5.32 -0.68 10.48
C LEU A 119 -6.18 0.49 10.03
N LEU A 120 -7.03 0.28 9.01
CA LEU A 120 -7.87 1.35 8.46
C LEU A 120 -8.88 1.90 9.48
N ALA A 121 -9.36 1.05 10.38
CA ALA A 121 -10.22 1.47 11.49
C ALA A 121 -9.46 2.29 12.55
N ALA A 122 -8.19 1.95 12.84
CA ALA A 122 -7.39 2.61 13.87
C ALA A 122 -6.72 3.90 13.40
N LEU A 123 -6.34 4.00 12.12
CA LEU A 123 -5.60 5.15 11.57
C LEU A 123 -6.26 6.51 11.83
N PRO A 124 -7.57 6.70 11.71
CA PRO A 124 -8.20 8.00 11.99
C PRO A 124 -7.91 8.51 13.41
N ALA A 125 -8.03 7.65 14.41
CA ALA A 125 -7.76 8.01 15.80
C ALA A 125 -6.27 8.27 16.04
N ALA A 126 -5.38 7.44 15.46
CA ALA A 126 -3.94 7.63 15.57
C ALA A 126 -3.47 8.97 14.95
N LEU A 127 -3.99 9.31 13.76
CA LEU A 127 -3.70 10.59 13.10
C LEU A 127 -4.19 11.79 13.92
N ALA A 128 -5.41 11.70 14.45
CA ALA A 128 -5.96 12.77 15.30
C ALA A 128 -5.16 12.94 16.59
N ALA A 129 -4.78 11.86 17.26
CA ALA A 129 -3.95 11.88 18.47
C ALA A 129 -2.56 12.48 18.22
N ALA A 130 -2.00 12.27 17.01
CA ALA A 130 -0.75 12.88 16.57
C ALA A 130 -0.89 14.35 16.14
N GLY A 131 -2.09 14.94 16.18
CA GLY A 131 -2.34 16.33 15.77
C GLY A 131 -2.38 16.53 14.25
N VAL A 132 -2.50 15.48 13.46
CA VAL A 132 -2.66 15.57 12.00
C VAL A 132 -4.05 16.09 11.66
N GLN A 133 -4.12 17.19 10.93
CA GLN A 133 -5.35 17.72 10.39
C GLN A 133 -5.75 16.94 9.14
N ARG A 134 -6.82 16.16 9.23
CA ARG A 134 -7.36 15.43 8.07
C ARG A 134 -8.40 16.28 7.37
N GLN A 135 -8.24 16.45 6.06
CA GLN A 135 -9.20 17.13 5.21
C GLN A 135 -9.68 16.17 4.12
N SER A 136 -10.99 15.95 4.05
CA SER A 136 -11.61 15.20 2.97
C SER A 136 -11.60 16.04 1.70
N ALA A 137 -10.70 15.69 0.76
CA ALA A 137 -10.54 16.40 -0.49
C ALA A 137 -9.88 15.52 -1.56
N VAL A 138 -10.25 15.77 -2.82
CA VAL A 138 -9.57 15.22 -4.00
C VAL A 138 -8.67 16.32 -4.57
N VAL A 139 -7.39 16.06 -4.69
CA VAL A 139 -6.42 16.98 -5.31
C VAL A 139 -6.40 16.72 -6.82
N HIS A 140 -6.62 17.76 -7.61
CA HIS A 140 -6.63 17.67 -9.08
C HIS A 140 -5.38 18.20 -9.74
N SER A 141 -4.74 19.21 -9.15
CA SER A 141 -3.48 19.76 -9.68
C SER A 141 -2.57 20.31 -8.58
N LEU A 142 -1.28 20.30 -8.89
CA LEU A 142 -0.21 20.95 -8.14
C LEU A 142 0.49 21.94 -9.04
N GLU A 143 0.53 23.19 -8.65
CA GLU A 143 1.19 24.26 -9.43
C GLU A 143 2.19 25.01 -8.55
N PRO A 144 3.47 25.18 -8.97
CA PRO A 144 4.40 26.05 -8.26
C PRO A 144 4.02 27.51 -8.44
N ARG A 145 4.01 28.29 -7.36
CA ARG A 145 3.69 29.72 -7.33
C ARG A 145 4.58 30.43 -6.32
N ASN A 146 5.60 31.16 -6.76
CA ASN A 146 6.42 32.01 -5.87
C ASN A 146 6.89 31.33 -4.58
N ARG A 147 7.54 30.16 -4.65
CA ARG A 147 8.04 29.33 -3.54
C ARG A 147 6.96 28.63 -2.71
N VAL A 148 5.72 28.68 -3.10
CA VAL A 148 4.62 27.87 -2.52
C VAL A 148 3.96 27.04 -3.60
N TRP A 149 3.35 25.95 -3.21
CA TRP A 149 2.53 25.08 -4.05
C TRP A 149 1.09 25.49 -3.93
N ARG A 150 0.42 25.69 -5.04
CA ARG A 150 -1.04 25.83 -5.14
C ARG A 150 -1.62 24.47 -5.47
N LEU A 151 -2.52 24.00 -4.61
CA LEU A 151 -3.25 22.75 -4.79
C LEU A 151 -4.71 23.09 -5.13
N ALA A 152 -5.19 22.65 -6.28
CA ALA A 152 -6.62 22.70 -6.60
C ALA A 152 -7.30 21.46 -6.05
N LEU A 153 -8.39 21.67 -5.30
CA LEU A 153 -9.07 20.62 -4.53
C LEU A 153 -10.56 20.60 -4.87
N ASP A 154 -11.16 19.42 -4.87
CA ASP A 154 -12.60 19.26 -4.67
C ASP A 154 -12.86 18.78 -3.24
N THR A 155 -13.71 19.50 -2.55
CA THR A 155 -14.16 19.18 -1.18
C THR A 155 -15.67 18.91 -1.19
N ALA A 156 -16.20 18.42 -0.07
CA ALA A 156 -17.64 18.21 0.09
C ALA A 156 -18.47 19.51 -0.11
N THR A 157 -17.85 20.68 0.08
CA THR A 157 -18.50 21.99 -0.09
C THR A 157 -18.23 22.64 -1.44
N GLY A 158 -17.50 21.95 -2.33
CA GLY A 158 -17.16 22.42 -3.68
C GLY A 158 -15.66 22.64 -3.89
N PRO A 159 -15.28 23.24 -5.04
CA PRO A 159 -13.89 23.52 -5.38
C PRO A 159 -13.24 24.45 -4.36
N ALA A 160 -11.98 24.15 -4.03
CA ALA A 160 -11.18 24.92 -3.08
C ALA A 160 -9.72 25.02 -3.54
N THR A 161 -8.98 25.92 -2.94
CA THR A 161 -7.54 26.07 -3.19
C THR A 161 -6.81 26.08 -1.86
N LEU A 162 -5.72 25.30 -1.77
CA LEU A 162 -4.82 25.31 -0.64
C LEU A 162 -3.41 25.73 -1.10
N HIS A 163 -2.70 26.45 -0.25
CA HIS A 163 -1.32 26.85 -0.50
C HIS A 163 -0.41 26.26 0.57
N SER A 164 0.73 25.72 0.15
CA SER A 164 1.74 25.16 1.07
C SER A 164 3.15 25.34 0.51
N ALA A 165 4.10 25.68 1.38
CA ALA A 165 5.51 25.72 0.99
C ALA A 165 6.10 24.31 0.83
N ARG A 166 5.52 23.30 1.49
CA ARG A 166 5.98 21.92 1.44
C ARG A 166 4.82 20.95 1.17
N VAL A 167 4.98 20.12 0.19
CA VAL A 167 4.00 19.09 -0.21
C VAL A 167 4.68 17.74 -0.29
N VAL A 168 4.10 16.72 0.33
CA VAL A 168 4.48 15.31 0.16
C VAL A 168 3.46 14.63 -0.73
N LEU A 169 3.91 14.17 -1.90
CA LEU A 169 3.08 13.48 -2.88
C LEU A 169 3.09 11.97 -2.58
N ALA A 170 2.02 11.49 -1.96
CA ALA A 170 1.81 10.11 -1.54
C ALA A 170 0.51 9.50 -2.12
N ALA A 171 0.09 9.99 -3.29
CA ALA A 171 -1.19 9.65 -3.95
C ALA A 171 -1.16 8.29 -4.70
N GLY A 172 -0.16 7.44 -4.45
CA GLY A 172 -0.06 6.13 -5.07
C GLY A 172 -0.06 6.20 -6.60
N ALA A 173 -1.00 5.51 -7.24
CA ALA A 173 -1.13 5.50 -8.70
C ALA A 173 -1.46 6.88 -9.32
N GLY A 174 -2.01 7.81 -8.55
CA GLY A 174 -2.32 9.17 -8.98
C GLY A 174 -1.12 10.12 -9.02
N CYS A 175 0.06 9.72 -8.57
CA CYS A 175 1.21 10.61 -8.45
C CYS A 175 1.64 11.24 -9.79
N HIS A 176 1.70 10.47 -10.88
CA HIS A 176 2.05 11.01 -12.20
C HIS A 176 1.02 11.98 -12.77
N ALA A 177 -0.27 11.75 -12.50
CA ALA A 177 -1.32 12.67 -12.91
C ALA A 177 -1.21 14.03 -12.21
N LEU A 178 -0.79 14.02 -10.94
CA LEU A 178 -0.58 15.24 -10.16
C LEU A 178 0.74 15.94 -10.49
N TRP A 179 1.79 15.17 -10.78
CA TRP A 179 3.09 15.70 -11.15
C TRP A 179 3.76 14.85 -12.24
N PRO A 180 3.58 15.21 -13.52
CA PRO A 180 4.14 14.48 -14.66
C PRO A 180 5.68 14.44 -14.68
N GLY A 181 6.36 15.36 -13.97
CA GLY A 181 7.82 15.40 -13.85
C GLY A 181 8.43 14.35 -12.91
N LEU A 182 7.65 13.39 -12.37
CA LEU A 182 8.20 12.26 -11.64
C LEU A 182 8.97 11.32 -12.59
N PRO A 183 10.02 10.64 -12.07
CA PRO A 183 10.81 9.72 -12.89
C PRO A 183 9.99 8.60 -13.52
N ASP A 184 10.27 8.26 -14.78
CA ASP A 184 9.60 7.17 -15.53
C ASP A 184 9.73 5.78 -14.91
N ARG A 185 10.65 5.59 -13.96
CA ARG A 185 10.73 4.34 -13.18
C ARG A 185 9.56 4.14 -12.24
N LEU A 186 8.81 5.19 -11.89
CA LEU A 186 7.52 5.06 -11.23
C LEU A 186 6.50 4.55 -12.25
N ARG A 187 5.92 3.41 -11.99
CA ARG A 187 4.96 2.71 -12.84
C ARG A 187 3.71 2.40 -12.06
N VAL A 188 2.68 2.00 -12.78
CA VAL A 188 1.43 1.54 -12.19
C VAL A 188 1.07 0.17 -12.76
N SER A 189 0.75 -0.76 -11.87
CA SER A 189 0.14 -2.06 -12.19
C SER A 189 -1.32 -2.07 -11.73
N TRP A 190 -2.16 -2.88 -12.38
CA TRP A 190 -3.45 -3.25 -11.85
C TRP A 190 -3.32 -4.54 -11.05
N ALA A 191 -3.75 -4.50 -9.80
CA ALA A 191 -3.75 -5.67 -8.92
C ALA A 191 -5.17 -6.05 -8.53
N GLY A 192 -5.52 -7.33 -8.67
CA GLY A 192 -6.83 -7.86 -8.34
C GLY A 192 -6.77 -8.98 -7.33
N VAL A 193 -7.73 -9.01 -6.43
CA VAL A 193 -7.90 -10.03 -5.39
C VAL A 193 -9.36 -10.48 -5.31
N LEU A 194 -9.56 -11.69 -4.78
CA LEU A 194 -10.87 -12.25 -4.52
C LEU A 194 -11.06 -12.39 -3.00
N THR A 195 -12.11 -11.83 -2.44
CA THR A 195 -12.52 -12.06 -1.06
C THR A 195 -13.55 -13.18 -1.01
N LEU A 196 -13.26 -14.23 -0.27
CA LEU A 196 -14.11 -15.40 -0.08
C LEU A 196 -14.65 -15.41 1.35
N PRO A 197 -15.93 -15.12 1.58
CA PRO A 197 -16.55 -15.28 2.88
C PRO A 197 -16.88 -16.77 3.16
N ASN A 198 -17.00 -17.15 4.42
CA ASN A 198 -17.53 -18.46 4.85
C ASN A 198 -16.86 -19.66 4.15
N VAL A 199 -15.55 -19.65 4.07
CA VAL A 199 -14.81 -20.70 3.34
C VAL A 199 -14.93 -22.04 4.07
N PRO A 200 -15.33 -23.15 3.39
CA PRO A 200 -15.41 -24.48 3.96
C PRO A 200 -14.08 -24.98 4.52
N ALA A 201 -14.13 -25.99 5.39
CA ALA A 201 -12.91 -26.64 5.86
C ALA A 201 -12.18 -27.33 4.70
N GLY A 202 -10.87 -27.21 4.67
CA GLY A 202 -10.01 -27.81 3.66
C GLY A 202 -8.54 -27.60 4.02
N PRO A 203 -7.59 -28.21 3.29
CA PRO A 203 -6.16 -28.10 3.61
C PRO A 203 -5.67 -26.66 3.65
N TRP A 204 -5.86 -25.90 2.58
CA TRP A 204 -5.41 -24.51 2.47
C TRP A 204 -6.22 -23.53 3.33
N PRO A 205 -7.57 -23.58 3.33
CA PRO A 205 -8.36 -22.78 4.26
C PRO A 205 -8.02 -23.02 5.73
N ALA A 206 -7.71 -24.26 6.14
CA ALA A 206 -7.28 -24.56 7.49
C ALA A 206 -5.99 -23.81 7.86
N HIS A 207 -5.02 -23.70 6.95
CA HIS A 207 -3.81 -22.94 7.23
C HIS A 207 -4.10 -21.45 7.46
N ALA A 208 -4.91 -20.83 6.62
CA ALA A 208 -5.26 -19.42 6.78
C ALA A 208 -6.06 -19.15 8.06
N ARG A 209 -6.99 -20.05 8.45
CA ARG A 209 -7.73 -19.97 9.73
C ARG A 209 -6.81 -19.97 10.95
N HIS A 210 -5.65 -20.61 10.87
CA HIS A 210 -4.62 -20.57 11.92
C HIS A 210 -3.71 -19.32 11.82
N GLY A 211 -4.14 -18.26 11.13
CA GLY A 211 -3.39 -17.02 10.99
C GLY A 211 -2.15 -17.10 10.06
N ARG A 212 -2.07 -18.16 9.26
CA ARG A 212 -0.97 -18.35 8.32
C ARG A 212 -1.25 -17.66 6.99
N VAL A 213 -0.21 -17.09 6.40
CA VAL A 213 -0.25 -16.57 5.03
C VAL A 213 0.35 -17.63 4.12
N VAL A 214 -0.35 -17.97 3.06
CA VAL A 214 0.11 -18.92 2.05
C VAL A 214 0.50 -18.13 0.80
N GLN A 215 1.68 -18.36 0.27
CA GLN A 215 2.21 -17.65 -0.89
C GLN A 215 2.94 -18.58 -1.85
N PRO A 216 2.98 -18.29 -3.16
CA PRO A 216 3.79 -19.07 -4.07
C PRO A 216 5.28 -18.99 -3.68
N PHE A 217 6.00 -20.08 -3.89
CA PHE A 217 7.45 -20.11 -3.67
C PHE A 217 8.17 -19.18 -4.66
N HIS A 218 7.77 -19.24 -5.92
CA HIS A 218 8.27 -18.39 -6.98
C HIS A 218 7.30 -17.22 -7.22
N TRP A 219 7.65 -16.08 -6.68
CA TRP A 219 6.90 -14.84 -6.90
C TRP A 219 7.23 -14.25 -8.27
N GLN A 220 6.21 -14.14 -9.11
CA GLN A 220 6.35 -13.61 -10.46
C GLN A 220 6.28 -12.08 -10.50
N ARG A 221 5.56 -11.47 -9.56
CA ARG A 221 5.35 -10.02 -9.53
C ARG A 221 6.66 -9.22 -9.49
N PRO A 222 7.64 -9.50 -8.63
CA PRO A 222 8.90 -8.76 -8.62
C PRO A 222 9.66 -8.86 -9.94
N LEU A 223 9.57 -10.01 -10.63
CA LEU A 223 10.19 -10.21 -11.93
C LEU A 223 9.48 -9.39 -13.03
N LEU A 224 8.14 -9.32 -13.00
CA LEU A 224 7.38 -8.50 -13.92
C LEU A 224 7.64 -7.00 -13.66
N GLU A 225 7.64 -6.56 -12.40
CA GLU A 225 7.96 -5.19 -12.02
C GLU A 225 9.37 -4.78 -12.46
N ALA A 226 10.36 -5.67 -12.34
CA ALA A 226 11.74 -5.40 -12.74
C ALA A 226 11.90 -5.16 -14.25
N ARG A 227 11.13 -5.91 -15.10
CA ARG A 227 11.20 -5.74 -16.55
C ARG A 227 10.17 -4.75 -17.12
N ALA A 228 9.37 -4.10 -16.27
CA ALA A 228 8.27 -3.22 -16.70
C ALA A 228 8.72 -2.07 -17.62
N ALA A 229 9.97 -1.60 -17.48
CA ALA A 229 10.52 -0.55 -18.36
C ALA A 229 10.70 -1.01 -19.81
N CYS A 230 10.86 -2.31 -20.06
CA CYS A 230 11.13 -2.90 -21.36
C CYS A 230 9.89 -3.51 -22.05
N LEU A 231 8.72 -3.45 -21.40
CA LEU A 231 7.50 -4.02 -21.95
C LEU A 231 7.07 -3.31 -23.22
N GLN A 232 6.79 -4.07 -24.27
CA GLN A 232 6.24 -3.58 -25.53
C GLN A 232 4.72 -3.76 -25.62
N GLN A 233 4.19 -4.69 -24.83
CA GLN A 233 2.77 -5.01 -24.71
C GLN A 233 2.41 -5.24 -23.24
N GLU A 234 1.13 -5.29 -22.93
CA GLU A 234 0.69 -5.63 -21.59
C GLU A 234 1.03 -7.07 -21.23
N GLU A 235 1.49 -7.26 -20.00
CA GLU A 235 1.74 -8.58 -19.42
C GLU A 235 0.98 -8.73 -18.11
N TRP A 236 0.50 -9.94 -17.87
CA TRP A 236 -0.17 -10.29 -16.63
C TRP A 236 0.39 -11.59 -16.04
N ILE A 237 0.30 -11.68 -14.72
CA ILE A 237 0.72 -12.86 -13.94
C ILE A 237 -0.31 -13.14 -12.86
N VAL A 238 -0.27 -14.37 -12.35
CA VAL A 238 -1.04 -14.76 -11.16
C VAL A 238 -0.09 -15.34 -10.11
N ASP A 239 0.01 -14.66 -8.98
CA ASP A 239 0.67 -15.13 -7.78
C ASP A 239 -0.40 -15.62 -6.80
N ALA A 240 -0.88 -16.85 -6.98
CA ALA A 240 -1.96 -17.40 -6.16
C ALA A 240 -1.50 -17.63 -4.72
N GLY A 241 -2.16 -16.99 -3.78
CA GLY A 241 -1.88 -17.09 -2.35
C GLY A 241 -3.14 -16.81 -1.53
N LEU A 242 -3.03 -16.99 -0.22
CA LEU A 242 -4.15 -16.85 0.73
C LEU A 242 -3.70 -16.08 1.95
N ALA A 243 -4.56 -15.22 2.47
CA ALA A 243 -4.40 -14.62 3.80
C ALA A 243 -5.75 -14.59 4.52
N PRO A 244 -5.77 -14.72 5.85
CA PRO A 244 -7.00 -14.63 6.63
C PRO A 244 -7.59 -13.22 6.53
N ARG A 245 -8.91 -13.14 6.49
CA ARG A 245 -9.66 -11.89 6.49
C ARG A 245 -11.01 -12.12 7.14
N ASP A 246 -11.28 -11.43 8.26
CA ASP A 246 -12.51 -11.57 9.03
C ASP A 246 -12.89 -13.05 9.22
N ASP A 247 -14.07 -13.46 8.76
CA ASP A 247 -14.59 -14.83 8.76
C ASP A 247 -14.20 -15.65 7.53
N GLY A 248 -13.39 -15.08 6.62
CA GLY A 248 -13.04 -15.67 5.33
C GLY A 248 -11.57 -15.54 4.96
N LEU A 249 -11.33 -15.46 3.66
CA LEU A 249 -10.01 -15.35 3.06
C LEU A 249 -9.96 -14.20 2.06
N VAL A 250 -8.82 -13.53 1.97
CA VAL A 250 -8.41 -12.82 0.77
C VAL A 250 -7.47 -13.70 -0.02
N VAL A 251 -7.74 -13.79 -1.31
CA VAL A 251 -7.08 -14.70 -2.24
C VAL A 251 -6.55 -13.87 -3.40
N GLY A 252 -5.36 -14.09 -3.81
CA GLY A 252 -4.76 -13.33 -4.92
C GLY A 252 -3.27 -13.59 -5.00
N GLN A 253 -2.65 -12.90 -5.89
CA GLN A 253 -3.22 -11.79 -6.67
C GLN A 253 -3.04 -12.05 -8.16
N VAL A 254 -3.88 -11.45 -8.98
CA VAL A 254 -3.60 -11.24 -10.39
C VAL A 254 -3.02 -9.85 -10.57
N THR A 255 -1.97 -9.73 -11.37
CA THR A 255 -1.30 -8.43 -11.63
C THR A 255 -1.15 -8.22 -13.13
N LEU A 256 -1.56 -7.04 -13.60
CA LEU A 256 -1.39 -6.58 -14.97
C LEU A 256 -0.45 -5.36 -14.98
N VAL A 257 0.56 -5.38 -15.83
CA VAL A 257 1.45 -4.24 -16.09
C VAL A 257 1.37 -3.89 -17.57
N ARG A 258 1.23 -2.61 -17.87
CA ARG A 258 1.22 -2.07 -19.23
C ARG A 258 2.50 -1.31 -19.55
N PRO A 259 2.87 -1.18 -20.83
CA PRO A 259 3.92 -0.23 -21.25
C PRO A 259 3.63 1.19 -20.78
N GLY A 260 4.67 1.94 -20.50
CA GLY A 260 4.54 3.34 -20.05
C GLY A 260 4.34 3.51 -18.54
N ALA A 261 4.27 4.76 -18.10
CA ALA A 261 4.14 5.13 -16.68
C ALA A 261 2.69 5.14 -16.20
N SER A 262 1.73 5.28 -17.10
CA SER A 262 0.30 5.37 -16.80
C SER A 262 -0.34 4.02 -16.49
N SER A 263 -1.34 3.99 -15.61
CA SER A 263 -2.16 2.79 -15.37
C SER A 263 -3.07 2.44 -16.55
N GLY A 264 -3.33 3.39 -17.44
CA GLY A 264 -4.36 3.28 -18.46
C GLY A 264 -5.78 3.13 -17.87
N LEU A 265 -6.73 2.78 -18.72
CA LEU A 265 -8.07 2.44 -18.29
C LEU A 265 -8.07 1.15 -17.44
N PRO A 266 -9.00 1.01 -16.48
CA PRO A 266 -9.17 -0.24 -15.74
C PRO A 266 -9.31 -1.43 -16.71
N PRO A 267 -8.61 -2.55 -16.47
CA PRO A 267 -8.85 -3.78 -17.21
C PRO A 267 -10.25 -4.30 -16.92
N ASP A 268 -10.79 -5.13 -17.82
CA ASP A 268 -12.07 -5.80 -17.60
C ASP A 268 -12.02 -6.68 -16.33
N PRO A 269 -12.85 -6.39 -15.31
CA PRO A 269 -12.82 -7.12 -14.05
C PRO A 269 -13.12 -8.62 -14.20
N ALA A 270 -14.04 -8.98 -15.12
CA ALA A 270 -14.41 -10.38 -15.34
C ALA A 270 -13.23 -11.19 -15.91
N SER A 271 -12.52 -10.63 -16.88
CA SER A 271 -11.32 -11.25 -17.45
C SER A 271 -10.21 -11.41 -16.40
N MET A 272 -10.00 -10.40 -15.56
CA MET A 272 -8.99 -10.45 -14.50
C MET A 272 -9.37 -11.47 -13.40
N GLU A 273 -10.64 -11.52 -13.01
CA GLU A 273 -11.14 -12.53 -12.06
C GLU A 273 -10.98 -13.95 -12.61
N GLU A 274 -11.32 -14.18 -13.87
CA GLU A 274 -11.16 -15.50 -14.49
C GLU A 274 -9.71 -15.97 -14.47
N ARG A 275 -8.75 -15.08 -14.77
CA ARG A 275 -7.31 -15.37 -14.68
C ARG A 275 -6.89 -15.74 -13.26
N LEU A 276 -7.37 -14.99 -12.27
CA LEU A 276 -7.10 -15.28 -10.86
C LEU A 276 -7.67 -16.66 -10.48
N ARG A 277 -8.91 -16.94 -10.85
CA ARG A 277 -9.55 -18.23 -10.58
C ARG A 277 -8.85 -19.38 -11.30
N ALA A 278 -8.35 -19.15 -12.52
CA ALA A 278 -7.53 -20.13 -13.22
C ALA A 278 -6.24 -20.49 -12.46
N GLY A 279 -5.53 -19.47 -11.94
CA GLY A 279 -4.37 -19.69 -11.08
C GLY A 279 -4.72 -20.40 -9.76
N LEU A 280 -5.86 -20.05 -9.15
CA LEU A 280 -6.33 -20.71 -7.93
C LEU A 280 -6.71 -22.18 -8.12
N ARG A 281 -7.23 -22.57 -9.30
CA ARG A 281 -7.52 -23.99 -9.60
C ARG A 281 -6.28 -24.88 -9.50
N LEU A 282 -5.10 -24.32 -9.75
CA LEU A 282 -3.84 -25.04 -9.60
C LEU A 282 -3.46 -25.24 -8.13
N LEU A 283 -3.89 -24.34 -7.25
CA LEU A 283 -3.66 -24.45 -5.81
C LEU A 283 -4.77 -25.28 -5.14
N ASP A 284 -6.01 -24.93 -5.37
CA ASP A 284 -7.20 -25.58 -4.79
C ASP A 284 -8.41 -25.34 -5.69
N PRO A 285 -8.86 -26.37 -6.46
CA PRO A 285 -10.04 -26.27 -7.32
C PRO A 285 -11.32 -25.90 -6.57
N ALA A 286 -11.47 -26.35 -5.32
CA ALA A 286 -12.65 -26.05 -4.52
C ALA A 286 -12.70 -24.56 -4.13
N LEU A 287 -11.57 -23.97 -3.76
CA LEU A 287 -11.49 -22.52 -3.50
C LEU A 287 -11.80 -21.70 -4.75
N ALA A 288 -11.30 -22.12 -5.90
CA ALA A 288 -11.53 -21.41 -7.14
C ALA A 288 -13.01 -21.41 -7.59
N ALA A 289 -13.81 -22.35 -7.11
CA ALA A 289 -15.23 -22.46 -7.41
C ALA A 289 -16.14 -21.70 -6.43
N LEU A 290 -15.61 -21.25 -5.30
CA LEU A 290 -16.43 -20.55 -4.31
C LEU A 290 -16.91 -19.19 -4.81
N ALA A 291 -18.13 -18.83 -4.40
CA ALA A 291 -18.62 -17.48 -4.57
C ALA A 291 -17.76 -16.49 -3.74
N GLY A 292 -17.48 -15.33 -4.32
CA GLY A 292 -16.67 -14.32 -3.68
C GLY A 292 -16.82 -12.96 -4.37
N THR A 293 -16.22 -11.94 -3.79
CA THR A 293 -16.21 -10.59 -4.37
C THR A 293 -14.84 -10.29 -4.92
N TYR A 294 -14.73 -10.12 -6.24
CA TYR A 294 -13.52 -9.67 -6.90
C TYR A 294 -13.40 -8.15 -6.82
N ARG A 295 -12.18 -7.67 -6.57
CA ARG A 295 -11.85 -6.25 -6.59
C ARG A 295 -10.46 -6.04 -7.17
N GLN A 296 -10.29 -4.93 -7.90
CA GLN A 296 -8.99 -4.55 -8.47
C GLN A 296 -8.71 -3.07 -8.23
N VAL A 297 -7.41 -2.74 -8.11
CA VAL A 297 -6.95 -1.37 -7.89
C VAL A 297 -5.65 -1.11 -8.64
N PRO A 298 -5.40 0.14 -9.05
CA PRO A 298 -4.10 0.54 -9.54
C PRO A 298 -3.11 0.67 -8.37
N VAL A 299 -1.91 0.10 -8.53
CA VAL A 299 -0.85 0.09 -7.52
C VAL A 299 0.43 0.67 -8.10
N ALA A 300 0.94 1.72 -7.46
CA ALA A 300 2.23 2.30 -7.83
C ALA A 300 3.40 1.43 -7.36
N PHE A 301 4.38 1.25 -8.24
CA PHE A 301 5.65 0.59 -7.95
C PHE A 301 6.80 1.30 -8.68
N CYS A 302 8.04 1.07 -8.27
CA CYS A 302 9.20 1.56 -8.98
C CYS A 302 9.97 0.40 -9.61
N VAL A 303 10.31 0.54 -10.89
CA VAL A 303 11.26 -0.34 -11.56
C VAL A 303 12.59 -0.27 -10.80
N GLY A 304 13.22 -1.42 -10.57
CA GLY A 304 14.40 -1.53 -9.72
C GLY A 304 14.11 -1.66 -8.23
N GLY A 305 12.83 -1.60 -7.82
CA GLY A 305 12.37 -1.94 -6.46
C GLY A 305 12.50 -0.83 -5.42
N ASP A 306 13.35 0.18 -5.59
CA ASP A 306 13.48 1.29 -4.64
C ASP A 306 12.39 2.35 -4.86
N PRO A 307 11.58 2.67 -3.83
CA PRO A 307 10.52 3.66 -3.93
C PRO A 307 11.08 5.06 -4.18
N LEU A 308 10.23 5.97 -4.61
CA LEU A 308 10.53 7.40 -4.61
C LEU A 308 10.30 7.95 -3.20
N VAL A 309 11.39 8.27 -2.51
CA VAL A 309 11.40 8.88 -1.18
C VAL A 309 12.40 10.01 -1.18
N GLY A 310 11.93 11.26 -1.08
CA GLY A 310 12.81 12.41 -1.06
C GLY A 310 12.31 13.60 -1.89
N PRO A 311 13.11 14.66 -1.99
CA PRO A 311 12.77 15.85 -2.76
C PRO A 311 12.67 15.52 -4.26
N VAL A 312 11.70 16.15 -4.92
CA VAL A 312 11.53 16.00 -6.37
C VAL A 312 12.47 16.95 -7.10
N PRO A 313 13.38 16.46 -7.95
CA PRO A 313 14.32 17.31 -8.69
C PRO A 313 13.59 18.39 -9.51
N GLY A 314 14.07 19.64 -9.47
CA GLY A 314 13.46 20.75 -10.19
C GLY A 314 12.14 21.28 -9.63
N ALA A 315 11.66 20.74 -8.50
CA ALA A 315 10.38 21.09 -7.86
C ALA A 315 10.60 21.43 -6.38
N PRO A 316 11.21 22.58 -6.02
CA PRO A 316 11.51 22.92 -4.63
C PRO A 316 10.29 22.88 -3.73
N GLY A 317 10.40 22.23 -2.57
CA GLY A 317 9.30 22.05 -1.62
C GLY A 317 8.35 20.90 -1.94
N LEU A 318 8.48 20.23 -3.11
CA LEU A 318 7.77 19.01 -3.44
C LEU A 318 8.61 17.78 -3.08
N TRP A 319 8.02 16.87 -2.34
CA TRP A 319 8.62 15.60 -1.95
C TRP A 319 7.78 14.44 -2.47
N ALA A 320 8.44 13.39 -2.93
CA ALA A 320 7.77 12.16 -3.32
C ALA A 320 7.84 11.12 -2.20
N PHE A 321 6.74 10.38 -1.99
CA PHE A 321 6.68 9.25 -1.08
C PHE A 321 5.75 8.17 -1.65
N THR A 322 6.23 7.45 -2.66
CA THR A 322 5.38 6.57 -3.48
C THR A 322 6.17 5.44 -4.15
N GLY A 323 5.48 4.53 -4.82
CA GLY A 323 6.11 3.45 -5.59
C GLY A 323 6.60 2.28 -4.75
N PHE A 324 5.92 1.95 -3.66
CA PHE A 324 6.31 0.91 -2.73
C PHE A 324 5.83 -0.48 -3.17
N SER A 325 6.73 -1.31 -3.67
CA SER A 325 6.53 -2.77 -3.64
C SER A 325 6.68 -3.27 -2.20
N ALA A 326 5.83 -4.23 -1.77
CA ALA A 326 5.75 -4.71 -0.38
C ALA A 326 5.54 -3.57 0.64
N ALA A 327 4.55 -2.73 0.40
CA ALA A 327 4.32 -1.46 1.10
C ALA A 327 4.26 -1.61 2.64
N PHE A 328 3.59 -2.63 3.17
CA PHE A 328 3.50 -2.87 4.61
C PHE A 328 4.87 -3.13 5.27
N SER A 329 5.81 -3.71 4.54
CA SER A 329 7.16 -3.92 5.05
C SER A 329 8.05 -2.68 4.97
N ARG A 330 7.85 -1.82 3.97
CA ARG A 330 8.81 -0.76 3.62
C ARG A 330 8.36 0.63 4.06
N VAL A 331 7.05 0.92 3.99
CA VAL A 331 6.52 2.25 4.29
C VAL A 331 6.84 2.73 5.70
N PRO A 332 6.69 1.92 6.78
CA PRO A 332 6.99 2.40 8.13
C PRO A 332 8.43 2.87 8.29
N LEU A 333 9.38 2.09 7.74
CA LEU A 333 10.80 2.43 7.78
C LEU A 333 11.11 3.71 7.02
N ARG A 334 10.59 3.82 5.79
CA ARG A 334 10.84 4.96 4.91
C ARG A 334 10.11 6.23 5.33
N ALA A 335 9.02 6.13 6.09
CA ALA A 335 8.33 7.30 6.64
C ALA A 335 9.21 8.02 7.68
N VAL A 336 9.96 7.27 8.48
CA VAL A 336 10.93 7.83 9.44
C VAL A 336 12.07 8.53 8.70
N ASP A 337 12.60 7.92 7.62
CA ASP A 337 13.66 8.51 6.79
C ASP A 337 13.18 9.82 6.14
N LEU A 338 11.97 9.83 5.56
CA LEU A 338 11.36 11.02 4.97
C LEU A 338 11.27 12.16 5.98
N ALA A 339 10.71 11.87 7.16
CA ALA A 339 10.50 12.90 8.19
C ALA A 339 11.82 13.45 8.71
N ALA A 340 12.86 12.60 8.83
CA ALA A 340 14.20 13.03 9.22
C ALA A 340 14.85 13.93 8.16
N ALA A 341 14.75 13.56 6.88
CA ALA A 341 15.30 14.34 5.76
C ALA A 341 14.61 15.72 5.65
N MET A 342 13.28 15.76 5.77
CA MET A 342 12.52 17.01 5.73
C MET A 342 12.85 17.93 6.93
N ALA A 343 13.08 17.37 8.11
CA ALA A 343 13.48 18.14 9.28
C ALA A 343 14.90 18.71 9.12
N ALA A 344 15.84 17.95 8.56
CA ALA A 344 17.19 18.41 8.28
C ALA A 344 17.19 19.56 7.24
N GLU A 345 16.40 19.47 6.16
CA GLU A 345 16.24 20.55 5.19
C GLU A 345 15.65 21.81 5.84
N ALA A 346 14.63 21.64 6.72
CA ALA A 346 13.99 22.76 7.39
C ALA A 346 14.94 23.48 8.38
N ALA A 347 15.93 22.78 8.94
CA ALA A 347 16.92 23.35 9.84
C ALA A 347 18.08 24.04 9.10
N ALA A 348 18.29 23.71 7.82
CA ALA A 348 19.36 24.26 7.00
C ALA A 348 18.95 25.52 6.22
N GLY A 349 17.66 25.79 6.05
CA GLY A 349 17.11 26.96 5.35
C GLY A 349 16.47 27.96 6.27
#